data_894571e9f94849850a381477d633ab03
#
_entry.id   894571e9f94849850a381477d633ab03
#
_cell.length_a   1.000
_cell.length_b   1.000
_cell.length_c   1.000
_cell.angle_alpha   90.00
_cell.angle_beta   90.00
_cell.angle_gamma   90.00
#
_symmetry.space_group_name_H-M   'P 1'
#
loop_
_entity.id
_entity.type
_entity.pdbx_description
1 polymer ?
#
loop_
_entity_poly.entity_id
_entity_poly.type
_entity_poly.pdbx_seq_one_letter_code
_entity_poly.pdbx_strand_id
1 'polypeptide(L)'
;LVVLWFPFALLLLLGNLTVLASSASWQPIAAPLSASPLSDTNFQLTASAGTAQVLGAKVIAGDARGLLLHSFLARHDSPMAPYAEYLVEQADEHAIDFRLVVAIAMCESNLGKRMPTRDSYNAWGIAVYTGKQTGATFDNWEQAINWVSRYIKEKYYDRGIIDLRDIGAIWAPPSV
;
A
#
# COMPACT_ATOMS: atom_id res chain seq x y z
N LEU A 1 0.28 0.14 55.67
CA LEU A 1 -0.72 0.14 54.55
C LEU A 1 -0.12 -0.43 53.25
N VAL A 2 1.14 -0.22 52.97
CA VAL A 2 1.83 -0.70 51.72
C VAL A 2 1.98 -2.23 51.72
N VAL A 3 2.20 -2.86 52.85
CA VAL A 3 2.48 -4.30 52.97
C VAL A 3 1.28 -5.21 52.64
N LEU A 4 0.05 -4.70 52.80
CA LEU A 4 -1.16 -5.46 52.48
C LEU A 4 -1.62 -5.33 51.02
N TRP A 5 -1.10 -4.36 50.29
CA TRP A 5 -1.48 -4.10 48.91
C TRP A 5 -0.84 -5.08 47.92
N PHE A 6 0.38 -5.52 48.23
CA PHE A 6 1.13 -6.45 47.35
C PHE A 6 0.49 -7.86 47.26
N PRO A 7 0.06 -8.53 48.32
CA PRO A 7 -0.59 -9.81 48.23
C PRO A 7 -1.96 -9.73 47.54
N PHE A 8 -2.68 -8.61 47.69
CA PHE A 8 -3.99 -8.43 47.05
C PHE A 8 -3.83 -8.24 45.51
N ALA A 9 -2.83 -7.48 45.07
CA ALA A 9 -2.51 -7.32 43.66
C ALA A 9 -2.07 -8.65 43.01
N LEU A 10 -1.28 -9.47 43.74
CA LEU A 10 -0.87 -10.77 43.29
C LEU A 10 -2.04 -11.75 43.14
N LEU A 11 -3.00 -11.73 44.06
CA LEU A 11 -4.22 -12.55 43.98
C LEU A 11 -5.11 -12.16 42.79
N LEU A 12 -5.24 -10.87 42.51
CA LEU A 12 -5.97 -10.39 41.33
C LEU A 12 -5.29 -10.80 40.02
N LEU A 13 -3.94 -10.80 39.98
CA LEU A 13 -3.17 -11.18 38.81
C LEU A 13 -3.28 -12.70 38.55
N LEU A 14 -3.22 -13.52 39.59
CA LEU A 14 -3.43 -14.97 39.51
C LEU A 14 -4.86 -15.31 39.11
N GLY A 15 -5.86 -14.59 39.64
CA GLY A 15 -7.27 -14.75 39.27
C GLY A 15 -7.51 -14.46 37.78
N ASN A 16 -6.95 -13.38 37.24
CA ASN A 16 -7.03 -13.07 35.82
C ASN A 16 -6.32 -14.12 34.93
N LEU A 17 -5.20 -14.67 35.39
CA LEU A 17 -4.47 -15.69 34.64
C LEU A 17 -5.27 -17.00 34.52
N THR A 18 -6.00 -17.38 35.56
CA THR A 18 -6.85 -18.59 35.55
C THR A 18 -8.07 -18.42 34.64
N VAL A 19 -8.65 -17.22 34.58
CA VAL A 19 -9.75 -16.90 33.66
C VAL A 19 -9.29 -16.92 32.21
N LEU A 20 -8.10 -16.39 31.92
CA LEU A 20 -7.52 -16.47 30.57
C LEU A 20 -7.18 -17.93 30.17
N ALA A 21 -6.68 -18.73 31.09
CA ALA A 21 -6.35 -20.13 30.81
C ALA A 21 -7.60 -21.01 30.61
N SER A 22 -8.71 -20.70 31.29
CA SER A 22 -9.97 -21.44 31.10
C SER A 22 -10.76 -21.02 29.87
N SER A 23 -10.51 -19.84 29.31
CA SER A 23 -11.12 -19.38 28.05
C SER A 23 -10.38 -19.85 26.80
N ALA A 24 -9.18 -20.42 26.93
CA ALA A 24 -8.41 -21.01 25.84
C ALA A 24 -8.79 -22.48 25.63
N SER A 25 -10.08 -22.77 25.45
CA SER A 25 -10.49 -24.04 24.90
C SER A 25 -10.21 -24.05 23.39
N TRP A 26 -9.01 -24.51 23.05
CA TRP A 26 -8.67 -24.85 21.67
C TRP A 26 -9.52 -26.07 21.29
N GLN A 27 -10.68 -25.85 20.69
CA GLN A 27 -11.37 -26.90 19.99
C GLN A 27 -10.67 -27.07 18.62
N PRO A 28 -10.06 -28.24 18.36
CA PRO A 28 -9.67 -28.54 17.00
C PRO A 28 -10.95 -28.62 16.17
N ILE A 29 -11.10 -27.72 15.21
CA ILE A 29 -12.15 -27.78 14.19
C ILE A 29 -11.75 -28.95 13.27
N ALA A 30 -11.99 -30.17 13.74
CA ALA A 30 -12.10 -31.35 12.91
C ALA A 30 -13.59 -31.60 12.70
N ALA A 31 -14.24 -30.78 11.89
CA ALA A 31 -15.50 -31.17 11.32
C ALA A 31 -15.21 -32.22 10.24
N PRO A 32 -15.79 -33.43 10.33
CA PRO A 32 -15.76 -34.33 9.19
C PRO A 32 -16.52 -33.64 8.06
N LEU A 33 -15.85 -33.38 6.95
CA LEU A 33 -16.47 -33.05 5.69
C LEU A 33 -17.36 -34.23 5.28
N SER A 34 -18.62 -34.19 5.71
CA SER A 34 -19.64 -35.00 5.10
C SER A 34 -19.78 -34.52 3.67
N ALA A 35 -19.15 -35.25 2.76
CA ALA A 35 -19.34 -35.08 1.34
C ALA A 35 -20.78 -35.42 1.00
N SER A 36 -21.65 -34.41 0.97
CA SER A 36 -22.87 -34.54 0.22
C SER A 36 -22.48 -34.50 -1.28
N PRO A 37 -22.98 -35.46 -2.07
CA PRO A 37 -22.76 -35.41 -3.51
C PRO A 37 -23.54 -34.22 -4.05
N LEU A 38 -22.85 -33.08 -4.18
CA LEU A 38 -23.31 -31.98 -5.02
C LEU A 38 -23.21 -32.47 -6.45
N SER A 39 -24.36 -32.69 -7.04
CA SER A 39 -24.58 -32.90 -8.46
C SER A 39 -23.66 -32.01 -9.27
N ASP A 40 -23.05 -32.62 -10.30
CA ASP A 40 -22.24 -32.02 -11.33
C ASP A 40 -22.76 -30.69 -11.86
N THR A 41 -22.44 -29.58 -11.19
CA THR A 41 -22.23 -28.35 -11.89
C THR A 41 -20.73 -28.23 -12.05
N ASN A 42 -20.27 -28.57 -13.25
CA ASN A 42 -18.90 -28.33 -13.68
C ASN A 42 -18.53 -26.87 -13.43
N PHE A 43 -18.07 -26.56 -12.23
CA PHE A 43 -17.34 -25.33 -11.96
C PHE A 43 -15.94 -25.57 -12.52
N GLN A 44 -15.85 -25.55 -13.83
CA GLN A 44 -14.60 -25.52 -14.53
C GLN A 44 -14.03 -24.12 -14.29
N LEU A 45 -13.16 -23.98 -13.28
CA LEU A 45 -12.23 -22.88 -13.19
C LEU A 45 -11.29 -22.98 -14.40
N THR A 46 -11.84 -22.67 -15.58
CA THR A 46 -10.98 -22.26 -16.68
C THR A 46 -10.33 -20.97 -16.19
N ALA A 47 -9.04 -21.03 -15.87
CA ALA A 47 -8.19 -19.86 -15.81
C ALA A 47 -8.14 -19.27 -17.22
N SER A 48 -9.26 -18.75 -17.66
CA SER A 48 -9.37 -17.87 -18.80
C SER A 48 -8.80 -16.55 -18.31
N ALA A 49 -7.74 -16.08 -18.92
CA ALA A 49 -7.26 -14.71 -18.79
C ALA A 49 -8.37 -13.77 -19.25
N GLY A 50 -9.40 -13.64 -18.45
CA GLY A 50 -10.60 -12.85 -18.69
C GLY A 50 -10.72 -11.80 -17.59
N THR A 51 -10.95 -10.59 -17.97
CA THR A 51 -11.31 -9.48 -17.09
C THR A 51 -12.66 -9.78 -16.43
N ALA A 52 -12.64 -10.07 -15.12
CA ALA A 52 -13.87 -10.14 -14.33
C ALA A 52 -14.21 -8.76 -13.80
N GLN A 53 -15.42 -8.29 -14.08
CA GLN A 53 -15.93 -7.03 -13.55
C GLN A 53 -16.65 -7.32 -12.24
N VAL A 54 -16.01 -6.99 -11.10
CA VAL A 54 -16.60 -7.10 -9.77
C VAL A 54 -16.84 -5.69 -9.25
N LEU A 55 -18.11 -5.35 -9.01
CA LEU A 55 -18.52 -4.06 -8.44
C LEU A 55 -18.06 -2.81 -9.23
N GLY A 56 -18.03 -2.90 -10.56
CA GLY A 56 -17.69 -1.76 -11.43
C GLY A 56 -16.19 -1.51 -11.63
N ALA A 57 -15.31 -2.28 -10.98
CA ALA A 57 -13.88 -2.23 -11.24
C ALA A 57 -13.47 -3.35 -12.20
N LYS A 58 -12.70 -3.02 -13.22
CA LYS A 58 -12.07 -3.99 -14.13
C LYS A 58 -10.91 -4.63 -13.38
N VAL A 59 -11.12 -5.82 -12.83
CA VAL A 59 -10.07 -6.61 -12.19
C VAL A 59 -9.48 -7.55 -13.22
N ILE A 60 -8.19 -7.40 -13.52
CA ILE A 60 -7.44 -8.42 -14.26
C ILE A 60 -7.31 -9.61 -13.30
N ALA A 61 -7.82 -10.78 -13.70
CA ALA A 61 -7.81 -11.95 -12.84
C ALA A 61 -6.37 -12.30 -12.42
N GLY A 62 -6.05 -12.12 -11.13
CA GLY A 62 -4.76 -12.42 -10.53
C GLY A 62 -3.94 -11.24 -10.02
N ASP A 63 -4.26 -10.00 -10.41
CA ASP A 63 -3.52 -8.82 -9.89
C ASP A 63 -4.40 -7.96 -8.98
N ALA A 64 -4.19 -8.08 -7.67
CA ALA A 64 -4.88 -7.29 -6.67
C ALA A 64 -4.14 -6.00 -6.29
N ARG A 65 -2.98 -5.71 -6.89
CA ARG A 65 -2.12 -4.58 -6.50
C ARG A 65 -2.84 -3.24 -6.64
N GLY A 66 -3.55 -3.03 -7.76
CA GLY A 66 -4.33 -1.81 -8.00
C GLY A 66 -5.41 -1.59 -6.94
N LEU A 67 -6.15 -2.64 -6.58
CA LEU A 67 -7.20 -2.57 -5.53
C LEU A 67 -6.62 -2.29 -4.14
N LEU A 68 -5.51 -2.95 -3.79
CA LEU A 68 -4.83 -2.72 -2.51
C LEU A 68 -4.28 -1.30 -2.43
N LEU A 69 -3.67 -0.82 -3.52
CA LEU A 69 -3.16 0.54 -3.60
C LEU A 69 -4.29 1.57 -3.55
N HIS A 70 -5.40 1.34 -4.26
CA HIS A 70 -6.59 2.19 -4.16
C HIS A 70 -7.08 2.31 -2.72
N SER A 71 -7.24 1.16 -2.03
CA SER A 71 -7.68 1.13 -0.64
C SER A 71 -6.73 1.86 0.29
N PHE A 72 -5.42 1.76 0.04
CA PHE A 72 -4.40 2.50 0.79
C PHE A 72 -4.52 4.01 0.55
N LEU A 73 -4.53 4.45 -0.70
CA LEU A 73 -4.62 5.86 -1.08
C LEU A 73 -5.92 6.50 -0.59
N ALA A 74 -7.06 5.80 -0.71
CA ALA A 74 -8.35 6.26 -0.23
C ALA A 74 -8.39 6.46 1.30
N ARG A 75 -7.81 5.52 2.08
CA ARG A 75 -7.70 5.68 3.53
C ARG A 75 -6.87 6.89 3.97
N HIS A 76 -6.00 7.35 3.10
CA HIS A 76 -5.17 8.54 3.33
C HIS A 76 -5.75 9.81 2.68
N ASP A 77 -6.97 9.77 2.17
CA ASP A 77 -7.61 10.88 1.45
C ASP A 77 -6.73 11.45 0.32
N SER A 78 -6.04 10.57 -0.39
CA SER A 78 -5.16 10.95 -1.49
C SER A 78 -5.94 11.29 -2.75
N PRO A 79 -5.66 12.40 -3.43
CA PRO A 79 -6.24 12.69 -4.74
C PRO A 79 -5.80 11.69 -5.83
N MET A 80 -4.76 10.89 -5.56
CA MET A 80 -4.28 9.84 -6.48
C MET A 80 -5.06 8.53 -6.35
N ALA A 81 -6.01 8.38 -5.39
CA ALA A 81 -6.74 7.13 -5.21
C ALA A 81 -7.41 6.62 -6.50
N PRO A 82 -8.08 7.45 -7.33
CA PRO A 82 -8.67 6.98 -8.60
C PRO A 82 -7.64 6.46 -9.62
N TYR A 83 -6.36 6.80 -9.44
CA TYR A 83 -5.26 6.47 -10.37
C TYR A 83 -4.40 5.28 -9.88
N ALA A 84 -4.86 4.53 -8.89
CA ALA A 84 -4.10 3.44 -8.30
C ALA A 84 -3.74 2.34 -9.30
N GLU A 85 -4.67 1.96 -10.17
CA GLU A 85 -4.43 0.96 -11.23
C GLU A 85 -3.40 1.48 -12.22
N TYR A 86 -3.55 2.72 -12.66
CA TYR A 86 -2.61 3.37 -13.57
C TYR A 86 -1.20 3.50 -12.97
N LEU A 87 -1.08 3.77 -11.66
CA LEU A 87 0.21 3.75 -10.95
C LEU A 87 0.91 2.40 -11.04
N VAL A 88 0.16 1.31 -10.88
CA VAL A 88 0.71 -0.05 -11.00
C VAL A 88 1.08 -0.35 -12.45
N GLU A 89 0.23 -0.02 -13.42
CA GLU A 89 0.50 -0.21 -14.85
C GLU A 89 1.79 0.52 -15.29
N GLN A 90 1.93 1.79 -14.89
CA GLN A 90 3.11 2.58 -15.26
C GLN A 90 4.39 2.07 -14.58
N ALA A 91 4.29 1.58 -13.35
CA ALA A 91 5.43 0.97 -12.69
C ALA A 91 5.87 -0.34 -13.40
N ASP A 92 4.91 -1.16 -13.83
CA ASP A 92 5.17 -2.37 -14.58
C ASP A 92 5.77 -2.06 -15.97
N GLU A 93 5.22 -1.08 -16.69
CA GLU A 93 5.72 -0.64 -17.98
C GLU A 93 7.20 -0.22 -17.93
N HIS A 94 7.56 0.50 -16.85
CA HIS A 94 8.93 0.94 -16.61
C HIS A 94 9.78 -0.07 -15.81
N ALA A 95 9.24 -1.25 -15.47
CA ALA A 95 9.90 -2.28 -14.68
C ALA A 95 10.49 -1.75 -13.35
N ILE A 96 9.71 -0.94 -12.62
CA ILE A 96 10.04 -0.40 -11.29
C ILE A 96 9.04 -0.87 -10.26
N ASP A 97 9.36 -0.73 -8.97
CA ASP A 97 8.42 -1.04 -7.89
C ASP A 97 7.43 0.12 -7.69
N PHE A 98 6.12 -0.12 -7.91
CA PHE A 98 5.08 0.88 -7.71
C PHE A 98 5.06 1.43 -6.27
N ARG A 99 5.46 0.61 -5.28
CA ARG A 99 5.53 1.02 -3.87
C ARG A 99 6.55 2.13 -3.66
N LEU A 100 7.65 2.14 -4.43
CA LEU A 100 8.65 3.22 -4.38
C LEU A 100 8.03 4.53 -4.85
N VAL A 101 7.28 4.52 -5.95
CA VAL A 101 6.60 5.71 -6.48
C VAL A 101 5.67 6.30 -5.43
N VAL A 102 4.88 5.46 -4.77
CA VAL A 102 3.92 5.85 -3.73
C VAL A 102 4.63 6.33 -2.46
N ALA A 103 5.71 5.64 -2.04
CA ALA A 103 6.48 6.02 -0.85
C ALA A 103 7.11 7.41 -1.00
N ILE A 104 7.66 7.72 -2.16
CA ILE A 104 8.19 9.06 -2.43
C ILE A 104 7.07 10.12 -2.34
N ALA A 105 5.92 9.89 -2.95
CA ALA A 105 4.79 10.81 -2.85
C ALA A 105 4.28 10.98 -1.41
N MET A 106 4.35 9.93 -0.59
CA MET A 106 4.02 10.01 0.84
C MET A 106 4.98 10.96 1.56
N CYS A 107 6.28 10.83 1.34
CA CYS A 107 7.29 11.66 1.98
C CYS A 107 7.23 13.12 1.52
N GLU A 108 7.09 13.36 0.22
CA GLU A 108 7.20 14.71 -0.37
C GLU A 108 5.94 15.56 -0.17
N SER A 109 4.78 14.97 -0.34
CA SER A 109 3.52 15.73 -0.37
C SER A 109 2.39 15.14 0.45
N ASN A 110 2.68 14.11 1.28
CA ASN A 110 1.65 13.34 1.95
C ASN A 110 0.61 12.81 0.93
N LEU A 111 1.12 12.11 -0.10
CA LEU A 111 0.33 11.51 -1.18
C LEU A 111 -0.44 12.55 -2.02
N GLY A 112 0.19 13.66 -2.39
CA GLY A 112 -0.40 14.70 -3.23
C GLY A 112 -1.34 15.66 -2.51
N LYS A 113 -1.47 15.57 -1.17
CA LYS A 113 -2.31 16.51 -0.39
C LYS A 113 -1.63 17.85 -0.14
N ARG A 114 -0.29 17.88 -0.18
CA ARG A 114 0.53 19.07 0.11
C ARG A 114 1.45 19.39 -1.07
N MET A 115 0.86 19.64 -2.22
CA MET A 115 1.61 20.06 -3.42
C MET A 115 1.92 21.55 -3.39
N PRO A 116 2.94 22.02 -4.13
CA PRO A 116 3.28 23.45 -4.22
C PRO A 116 2.10 24.31 -4.66
N THR A 117 1.35 23.86 -5.66
CA THR A 117 0.06 24.40 -6.07
C THR A 117 -0.92 23.24 -6.28
N ARG A 118 -2.22 23.48 -6.04
CA ARG A 118 -3.24 22.43 -6.10
C ARG A 118 -3.33 21.77 -7.47
N ASP A 119 -3.10 22.55 -8.53
CA ASP A 119 -3.22 22.13 -9.93
C ASP A 119 -1.87 21.75 -10.56
N SER A 120 -0.82 21.57 -9.76
CA SER A 120 0.50 21.17 -10.28
C SER A 120 0.61 19.66 -10.57
N TYR A 121 -0.27 18.83 -9.98
CA TYR A 121 -0.19 17.37 -10.02
C TYR A 121 1.18 16.81 -9.63
N ASN A 122 1.97 17.60 -8.89
CA ASN A 122 3.35 17.28 -8.52
C ASN A 122 3.44 16.74 -7.10
N ALA A 123 3.07 15.46 -6.94
CA ALA A 123 3.13 14.80 -5.65
C ALA A 123 4.56 14.42 -5.20
N TRP A 124 5.54 14.50 -6.08
CA TRP A 124 6.91 14.01 -5.87
C TRP A 124 7.95 15.11 -5.68
N GLY A 125 7.52 16.36 -5.54
CA GLY A 125 8.44 17.48 -5.30
C GLY A 125 9.39 17.78 -6.47
N ILE A 126 9.03 17.39 -7.69
CA ILE A 126 9.89 17.57 -8.86
C ILE A 126 10.16 19.04 -9.13
N ALA A 127 11.45 19.38 -9.28
CA ALA A 127 11.95 20.73 -9.53
C ALA A 127 11.44 21.79 -8.53
N VAL A 128 11.13 21.38 -7.31
CA VAL A 128 10.86 22.31 -6.20
C VAL A 128 12.21 22.74 -5.61
N TYR A 129 12.54 24.02 -5.71
CA TYR A 129 13.79 24.57 -5.20
C TYR A 129 13.55 25.33 -3.89
N THR A 130 14.51 25.24 -2.96
CA THR A 130 14.47 25.95 -1.68
C THR A 130 14.23 27.46 -1.90
N GLY A 131 13.21 28.00 -1.23
CA GLY A 131 12.84 29.41 -1.33
C GLY A 131 11.93 29.75 -2.51
N LYS A 132 11.55 28.79 -3.35
CA LYS A 132 10.54 28.96 -4.39
C LYS A 132 9.35 28.06 -4.10
N GLN A 133 8.15 28.59 -4.09
CA GLN A 133 6.91 27.82 -3.90
C GLN A 133 6.37 27.24 -5.23
N THR A 134 7.25 27.09 -6.22
CA THR A 134 6.90 26.58 -7.54
C THR A 134 7.82 25.41 -7.89
N GLY A 135 7.25 24.38 -8.48
CA GLY A 135 7.96 23.21 -9.00
C GLY A 135 7.52 22.90 -10.42
N ALA A 136 7.82 21.70 -10.91
CA ALA A 136 7.26 21.22 -12.16
C ALA A 136 5.74 21.14 -12.05
N THR A 137 5.05 21.44 -13.14
CA THR A 137 3.59 21.32 -13.27
C THR A 137 3.30 20.34 -14.40
N PHE A 138 2.34 19.48 -14.16
CA PHE A 138 1.84 18.49 -15.12
C PHE A 138 0.39 18.83 -15.47
N ASP A 139 -0.09 18.38 -16.62
CA ASP A 139 -1.45 18.69 -17.09
C ASP A 139 -2.52 17.90 -16.32
N ASN A 140 -2.16 16.69 -15.84
CA ASN A 140 -3.04 15.79 -15.11
C ASN A 140 -2.21 14.74 -14.32
N TRP A 141 -2.91 13.89 -13.56
CA TRP A 141 -2.27 12.84 -12.78
C TRP A 141 -1.60 11.77 -13.63
N GLU A 142 -2.19 11.40 -14.76
CA GLU A 142 -1.63 10.38 -15.67
C GLU A 142 -0.28 10.83 -16.22
N GLN A 143 -0.19 12.08 -16.69
CA GLN A 143 1.08 12.64 -17.16
C GLN A 143 2.14 12.64 -16.05
N ALA A 144 1.76 13.08 -14.86
CA ALA A 144 2.66 13.13 -13.70
C ALA A 144 3.19 11.75 -13.30
N ILE A 145 2.29 10.77 -13.23
CA ILE A 145 2.62 9.37 -12.85
C ILE A 145 3.55 8.74 -13.90
N ASN A 146 3.22 8.86 -15.18
CA ASN A 146 4.08 8.35 -16.26
C ASN A 146 5.46 9.00 -16.22
N TRP A 147 5.50 10.32 -16.08
CA TRP A 147 6.76 11.07 -16.04
C TRP A 147 7.65 10.63 -14.87
N VAL A 148 7.09 10.54 -13.65
CA VAL A 148 7.88 10.16 -12.48
C VAL A 148 8.33 8.70 -12.53
N SER A 149 7.51 7.79 -13.05
CA SER A 149 7.86 6.39 -13.21
C SER A 149 9.05 6.23 -14.16
N ARG A 150 9.02 6.91 -15.31
CA ARG A 150 10.14 6.96 -16.26
C ARG A 150 11.37 7.60 -15.63
N TYR A 151 11.22 8.72 -14.91
CA TYR A 151 12.34 9.39 -14.24
C TYR A 151 13.05 8.49 -13.22
N ILE A 152 12.29 7.74 -12.41
CA ILE A 152 12.83 6.77 -11.46
C ILE A 152 13.60 5.67 -12.21
N LYS A 153 13.03 5.14 -13.30
CA LYS A 153 13.68 4.15 -14.15
C LYS A 153 15.03 4.67 -14.65
N GLU A 154 15.05 5.79 -15.35
CA GLU A 154 16.25 6.35 -16.01
C GLU A 154 17.31 6.80 -15.00
N LYS A 155 16.89 7.38 -13.88
CA LYS A 155 17.81 7.95 -12.91
C LYS A 155 18.45 6.90 -12.00
N TYR A 156 17.72 5.82 -11.66
CA TYR A 156 18.15 4.84 -10.68
C TYR A 156 18.30 3.45 -11.28
N TYR A 157 17.22 2.85 -11.74
CA TYR A 157 17.20 1.44 -12.17
C TYR A 157 18.13 1.16 -13.35
N ASP A 158 18.17 2.02 -14.35
CA ASP A 158 19.06 1.87 -15.51
C ASP A 158 20.54 2.03 -15.14
N ARG A 159 20.83 2.58 -13.98
CA ARG A 159 22.19 2.71 -13.43
C ARG A 159 22.51 1.61 -12.40
N GLY A 160 21.63 0.64 -12.24
CA GLY A 160 21.81 -0.44 -11.27
C GLY A 160 21.56 -0.04 -9.81
N ILE A 161 21.01 1.15 -9.55
CA ILE A 161 20.66 1.60 -8.21
C ILE A 161 19.24 1.12 -7.90
N ILE A 162 19.13 -0.02 -7.22
CA ILE A 162 17.85 -0.68 -6.89
C ILE A 162 17.57 -0.76 -5.40
N ASP A 163 18.58 -0.53 -4.57
CA ASP A 163 18.40 -0.50 -3.11
C ASP A 163 17.66 0.78 -2.70
N LEU A 164 16.60 0.62 -1.89
CA LEU A 164 15.74 1.74 -1.47
C LEU A 164 16.49 2.76 -0.61
N ARG A 165 17.51 2.34 0.13
CA ARG A 165 18.32 3.26 0.97
C ARG A 165 19.18 4.14 0.10
N ASP A 166 19.78 3.56 -0.94
CA ASP A 166 20.62 4.29 -1.90
C ASP A 166 19.77 5.29 -2.69
N ILE A 167 18.60 4.86 -3.16
CA ILE A 167 17.64 5.74 -3.83
C ILE A 167 17.22 6.88 -2.89
N GLY A 168 16.86 6.58 -1.64
CA GLY A 168 16.46 7.57 -0.66
C GLY A 168 17.55 8.60 -0.35
N ALA A 169 18.79 8.15 -0.21
CA ALA A 169 19.94 9.03 0.03
C ALA A 169 20.23 9.98 -1.13
N ILE A 170 19.94 9.55 -2.38
CA ILE A 170 20.13 10.38 -3.57
C ILE A 170 18.91 11.29 -3.80
N TRP A 171 17.70 10.79 -3.52
CA TRP A 171 16.47 11.55 -3.68
C TRP A 171 16.40 12.74 -2.71
N ALA A 172 16.59 12.47 -1.43
CA ALA A 172 16.55 13.44 -0.35
C ALA A 172 17.84 13.33 0.48
N PRO A 173 18.97 13.92 0.02
CA PRO A 173 20.22 13.88 0.76
C PRO A 173 20.04 14.58 2.12
N PRO A 174 20.65 14.04 3.18
CA PRO A 174 20.58 14.66 4.49
C PRO A 174 21.11 16.10 4.42
N SER A 175 20.40 17.03 5.05
CA SER A 175 20.87 18.42 5.19
C SER A 175 22.15 18.43 6.01
N VAL A 176 23.21 19.02 5.46
CA VAL A 176 24.51 19.23 6.11
C VAL A 176 24.39 20.40 7.08
#